data_e7b2368ec6ea43829fdda39f82e3cd04
#
_entry.id   e7b2368ec6ea43829fdda39f82e3cd04
#
_cell.length_a   1.000
_cell.length_b   1.000
_cell.length_c   1.000
_cell.angle_alpha   90.00
_cell.angle_beta   90.00
_cell.angle_gamma   90.00
#
_symmetry.space_group_name_H-M   'P 1'
#
loop_
_entity.id
_entity.type
_entity.pdbx_description
1 polymer ?
#
loop_
_entity_poly.entity_id
_entity_poly.type
_entity_poly.pdbx_seq_one_letter_code
_entity_poly.pdbx_strand_id
1 'polypeptide(L)'
;LISLIGLVSPAAADVIRFDASGRQTGTPGSSFVQRFDADGRRINSQGRERAAPDKGEANLKNTMLFLASRDASLSDLPGSSHRATGIDATQDVALRYQHHPALAENNISPREWAALFQALVWQESRFNPRAVSHKGAIGYAQLMPGTAAKLGVNPHDPMQNLDGGARYLLLQLQVFRSPLLALAAYNAGPGAVERYRGVPPYGETRDYVLRVLAERDRLLRN
;
A
#
# COMPACT_ATOMS: atom_id res chain seq x y z
N LEU A 1 -22.05 31.76 38.77
CA LEU A 1 -21.16 30.62 38.48
C LEU A 1 -21.28 30.30 36.97
N ILE A 2 -20.35 30.81 36.16
CA ILE A 2 -20.27 30.53 34.73
C ILE A 2 -19.25 29.41 34.56
N SER A 3 -19.76 28.24 34.12
CA SER A 3 -18.94 27.06 33.84
C SER A 3 -18.26 27.24 32.50
N LEU A 4 -16.93 27.38 32.49
CA LEU A 4 -16.10 27.40 31.29
C LEU A 4 -15.99 25.95 30.81
N ILE A 5 -16.68 25.63 29.71
CA ILE A 5 -16.46 24.39 29.00
C ILE A 5 -15.21 24.61 28.12
N GLY A 6 -14.10 24.02 28.54
CA GLY A 6 -12.88 24.03 27.78
C GLY A 6 -13.07 23.26 26.46
N LEU A 7 -12.96 23.97 25.34
CA LEU A 7 -12.79 23.36 24.02
C LEU A 7 -11.45 22.60 24.00
N VAL A 8 -11.53 21.28 24.03
CA VAL A 8 -10.40 20.42 23.70
C VAL A 8 -10.18 20.56 22.19
N SER A 9 -9.12 21.28 21.83
CA SER A 9 -8.65 21.34 20.45
C SER A 9 -8.30 19.93 20.02
N PRO A 10 -8.77 19.44 18.84
CA PRO A 10 -8.31 18.15 18.35
C PRO A 10 -6.80 18.23 18.16
N ALA A 11 -6.08 17.26 18.70
CA ALA A 11 -4.64 17.14 18.55
C ALA A 11 -4.31 17.22 17.05
N ALA A 12 -3.43 18.15 16.70
CA ALA A 12 -2.95 18.27 15.32
C ALA A 12 -2.36 16.93 14.90
N ALA A 13 -2.92 16.33 13.86
CA ALA A 13 -2.42 15.09 13.30
C ALA A 13 -0.94 15.28 12.94
N ASP A 14 -0.08 14.39 13.41
CA ASP A 14 1.34 14.40 13.08
C ASP A 14 1.53 14.21 11.58
N VAL A 15 1.79 15.29 10.88
CA VAL A 15 2.03 15.28 9.43
C VAL A 15 3.48 14.94 9.17
N ILE A 16 3.73 13.74 8.67
CA ILE A 16 5.07 13.34 8.23
C ILE A 16 5.34 14.00 6.87
N ARG A 17 6.41 14.79 6.80
CA ARG A 17 6.85 15.48 5.59
C ARG A 17 8.19 14.91 5.13
N PHE A 18 8.32 14.66 3.84
CA PHE A 18 9.58 14.23 3.23
C PHE A 18 9.94 15.22 2.10
N ASP A 19 11.23 15.54 1.95
CA ASP A 19 11.76 16.27 0.80
C ASP A 19 11.97 15.35 -0.42
N ALA A 20 12.41 15.91 -1.54
CA ALA A 20 12.67 15.16 -2.76
C ALA A 20 13.77 14.09 -2.62
N SER A 21 14.60 14.18 -1.57
CA SER A 21 15.64 13.21 -1.24
C SER A 21 15.16 12.15 -0.24
N GLY A 22 13.87 12.18 0.16
CA GLY A 22 13.30 11.24 1.13
C GLY A 22 13.64 11.56 2.59
N ARG A 23 14.14 12.76 2.92
CA ARG A 23 14.38 13.20 4.29
C ARG A 23 13.12 13.75 4.91
N GLN A 24 12.86 13.40 6.14
CA GLN A 24 11.80 14.01 6.94
C GLN A 24 12.16 15.46 7.23
N THR A 25 11.30 16.41 6.83
CA THR A 25 11.51 17.85 7.06
C THR A 25 10.41 18.42 7.94
N GLY A 26 10.83 19.31 8.87
CA GLY A 26 9.90 20.04 9.75
C GLY A 26 9.42 21.39 9.21
N THR A 27 9.90 21.85 8.02
CA THR A 27 9.64 23.19 7.49
C THR A 27 9.05 23.16 6.08
N PRO A 28 8.07 24.02 5.74
CA PRO A 28 7.53 24.11 4.40
C PRO A 28 8.47 24.94 3.51
N GLY A 29 9.07 24.30 2.52
CA GLY A 29 9.88 25.00 1.54
C GLY A 29 10.54 24.05 0.56
N SER A 30 10.03 24.02 -0.64
CA SER A 30 10.47 23.53 -1.94
C SER A 30 9.86 22.21 -2.44
N SER A 31 9.28 22.37 -3.49
CA SER A 31 8.80 21.74 -4.73
C SER A 31 8.25 20.31 -4.74
N PHE A 32 8.39 19.43 -3.78
CA PHE A 32 7.67 18.16 -3.78
C PHE A 32 7.50 17.60 -2.38
N VAL A 33 6.55 18.13 -1.63
CA VAL A 33 6.16 17.59 -0.32
C VAL A 33 4.85 16.85 -0.48
N GLN A 34 4.87 15.54 -0.36
CA GLN A 34 3.65 14.76 -0.16
C GLN A 34 3.30 14.76 1.32
N ARG A 35 2.06 15.11 1.64
CA ARG A 35 1.52 15.10 3.00
C ARG A 35 0.59 13.90 3.15
N PHE A 36 0.73 13.20 4.27
CA PHE A 36 -0.14 12.08 4.64
C PHE A 36 -0.78 12.40 5.99
N ASP A 37 -2.03 11.99 6.18
CA ASP A 37 -2.72 12.05 7.47
C ASP A 37 -2.25 10.92 8.41
N ALA A 38 -2.81 10.88 9.61
CA ALA A 38 -2.51 9.85 10.61
C ALA A 38 -2.81 8.42 10.12
N ASP A 39 -3.72 8.29 9.14
CA ASP A 39 -4.11 7.02 8.53
C ASP A 39 -3.26 6.67 7.30
N GLY A 40 -2.24 7.50 6.97
CA GLY A 40 -1.37 7.29 5.83
C GLY A 40 -1.98 7.68 4.49
N ARG A 41 -3.09 8.45 4.47
CA ARG A 41 -3.74 8.94 3.25
C ARG A 41 -3.09 10.24 2.80
N ARG A 42 -2.94 10.42 1.50
CA ARG A 42 -2.40 11.66 0.95
C ARG A 42 -3.39 12.81 1.08
N ILE A 43 -3.00 13.88 1.78
CA ILE A 43 -3.75 15.14 1.83
C ILE A 43 -3.26 16.09 0.73
N ASN A 44 -4.21 16.69 0.01
CA ASN A 44 -3.87 17.75 -0.95
C ASN A 44 -3.54 19.05 -0.20
N SER A 45 -2.87 19.96 -0.86
CA SER A 45 -2.39 21.24 -0.29
C SER A 45 -3.49 22.19 0.22
N GLN A 46 -4.77 21.83 0.08
CA GLN A 46 -5.90 22.66 0.49
C GLN A 46 -6.71 22.07 1.66
N GLY A 47 -6.26 20.96 2.28
CA GLY A 47 -6.88 20.44 3.50
C GLY A 47 -8.33 19.97 3.38
N ARG A 48 -8.85 19.81 2.17
CA ARG A 48 -10.21 19.30 1.93
C ARG A 48 -10.14 17.83 1.54
N GLU A 49 -10.66 16.97 2.38
CA GLU A 49 -11.07 15.61 2.00
C GLU A 49 -12.04 15.71 0.81
N ARG A 50 -11.68 15.09 -0.31
CA ARG A 50 -12.70 14.70 -1.28
C ARG A 50 -13.29 13.39 -0.80
N ALA A 51 -14.44 13.45 -0.19
CA ALA A 51 -15.30 12.29 -0.03
C ALA A 51 -15.55 11.68 -1.40
N ALA A 52 -15.13 10.43 -1.60
CA ALA A 52 -15.52 9.65 -2.76
C ALA A 52 -17.01 9.31 -2.62
N PRO A 53 -17.84 9.46 -3.67
CA PRO A 53 -19.21 9.01 -3.61
C PRO A 53 -19.23 7.48 -3.53
N ASP A 54 -19.90 6.97 -2.50
CA ASP A 54 -20.31 5.59 -2.35
C ASP A 54 -21.17 5.17 -3.55
N LYS A 55 -20.64 4.29 -4.39
CA LYS A 55 -21.43 3.52 -5.37
C LYS A 55 -20.87 2.10 -5.41
N GLY A 56 -21.59 1.28 -4.72
CA GLY A 56 -21.56 -0.13 -4.49
C GLY A 56 -20.87 -1.10 -5.45
N GLU A 57 -20.75 -2.29 -4.96
CA GLU A 57 -20.09 -3.51 -5.43
C GLU A 57 -20.15 -3.83 -6.95
N ALA A 58 -21.17 -3.34 -7.67
CA ALA A 58 -21.30 -3.55 -9.13
C ALA A 58 -20.18 -2.89 -9.94
N ASN A 59 -19.47 -1.90 -9.36
CA ASN A 59 -18.42 -1.16 -10.07
C ASN A 59 -17.03 -1.78 -9.91
N LEU A 60 -16.84 -2.70 -8.94
CA LEU A 60 -15.52 -3.29 -8.67
C LEU A 60 -15.07 -4.21 -9.80
N LYS A 61 -15.97 -5.11 -10.27
CA LYS A 61 -15.68 -5.98 -11.43
C LYS A 61 -15.40 -5.17 -12.70
N ASN A 62 -16.18 -4.11 -12.94
CA ASN A 62 -15.97 -3.24 -14.10
C ASN A 62 -14.69 -2.39 -13.96
N THR A 63 -14.34 -1.96 -12.74
CA THR A 63 -13.10 -1.24 -12.48
C THR A 63 -11.89 -2.14 -12.62
N MET A 64 -12.00 -3.39 -12.15
CA MET A 64 -10.95 -4.40 -12.30
C MET A 64 -10.75 -4.79 -13.76
N LEU A 65 -11.84 -5.02 -14.52
CA LEU A 65 -11.80 -5.25 -15.98
C LEU A 65 -11.24 -4.04 -16.74
N PHE A 66 -11.57 -2.81 -16.32
CA PHE A 66 -11.06 -1.59 -16.94
C PHE A 66 -9.56 -1.38 -16.66
N LEU A 67 -9.08 -1.72 -15.46
CA LEU A 67 -7.65 -1.68 -15.13
C LEU A 67 -6.87 -2.73 -15.94
N ALA A 68 -7.46 -3.89 -16.18
CA ALA A 68 -6.89 -4.95 -17.02
C ALA A 68 -6.91 -4.62 -18.51
N SER A 69 -7.99 -4.00 -19.02
CA SER A 69 -8.17 -3.73 -20.46
C SER A 69 -7.24 -2.64 -21.02
N ARG A 70 -6.70 -1.73 -20.20
CA ARG A 70 -5.74 -0.71 -20.66
C ARG A 70 -4.33 -1.25 -20.95
N ASP A 71 -3.99 -2.42 -20.41
CA ASP A 71 -2.71 -3.08 -20.70
C ASP A 71 -2.76 -3.98 -21.96
N ALA A 72 -3.95 -4.17 -22.55
CA ALA A 72 -4.12 -5.00 -23.75
C ALA A 72 -3.36 -4.48 -25.00
N SER A 73 -3.01 -3.20 -25.04
CA SER A 73 -2.18 -2.62 -26.11
C SER A 73 -0.66 -2.82 -25.92
N LEU A 74 -0.26 -3.43 -24.79
CA LEU A 74 1.14 -3.80 -24.50
C LEU A 74 1.41 -5.28 -24.70
N SER A 75 0.44 -6.03 -25.26
CA SER A 75 0.51 -7.49 -25.45
C SER A 75 1.64 -7.96 -26.38
N ASP A 76 2.21 -7.07 -27.17
CA ASP A 76 3.19 -7.43 -28.21
C ASP A 76 4.66 -7.27 -27.78
N LEU A 77 4.90 -6.88 -26.51
CA LEU A 77 6.26 -6.78 -25.99
C LEU A 77 6.67 -8.07 -25.26
N PRO A 78 7.93 -8.53 -25.41
CA PRO A 78 8.43 -9.67 -24.65
C PRO A 78 8.27 -9.41 -23.15
N GLY A 79 7.50 -10.27 -22.46
CA GLY A 79 7.15 -10.10 -21.04
C GLY A 79 5.74 -9.56 -20.76
N SER A 80 4.98 -9.14 -21.76
CA SER A 80 3.61 -8.63 -21.59
C SER A 80 2.63 -9.68 -21.07
N SER A 81 2.75 -10.94 -21.52
CA SER A 81 1.90 -12.05 -21.08
C SER A 81 2.07 -12.36 -19.58
N HIS A 82 3.31 -12.34 -19.08
CA HIS A 82 3.58 -12.55 -17.65
C HIS A 82 3.04 -11.42 -16.79
N ARG A 83 3.10 -10.19 -17.29
CA ARG A 83 2.58 -9.03 -16.58
C ARG A 83 1.05 -9.05 -16.49
N ALA A 84 0.35 -9.34 -17.59
CA ALA A 84 -1.11 -9.48 -17.60
C ALA A 84 -1.56 -10.58 -16.64
N THR A 85 -0.96 -11.77 -16.72
CA THR A 85 -1.24 -12.89 -15.81
C THR A 85 -0.95 -12.53 -14.34
N GLY A 86 0.11 -11.75 -14.08
CA GLY A 86 0.45 -11.30 -12.72
C GLY A 86 -0.53 -10.28 -12.16
N ILE A 87 -1.07 -9.38 -13.00
CA ILE A 87 -2.11 -8.44 -12.63
C ILE A 87 -3.39 -9.20 -12.28
N ASP A 88 -3.85 -10.09 -13.15
CA ASP A 88 -5.06 -10.88 -12.95
C ASP A 88 -4.98 -11.71 -11.65
N ALA A 89 -3.86 -12.42 -11.44
CA ALA A 89 -3.63 -13.18 -10.22
C ALA A 89 -3.62 -12.31 -8.95
N THR A 90 -3.06 -11.10 -9.04
CA THR A 90 -3.05 -10.14 -7.93
C THR A 90 -4.46 -9.65 -7.61
N GLN A 91 -5.28 -9.38 -8.63
CA GLN A 91 -6.66 -8.96 -8.49
C GLN A 91 -7.52 -10.07 -7.88
N ASP A 92 -7.36 -11.32 -8.33
CA ASP A 92 -8.06 -12.47 -7.76
C ASP A 92 -7.77 -12.66 -6.27
N VAL A 93 -6.51 -12.45 -5.86
CA VAL A 93 -6.15 -12.50 -4.45
C VAL A 93 -6.72 -11.29 -3.69
N ALA A 94 -6.67 -10.09 -4.25
CA ALA A 94 -7.27 -8.91 -3.63
C ALA A 94 -8.77 -9.08 -3.38
N LEU A 95 -9.51 -9.65 -4.35
CA LEU A 95 -10.94 -9.94 -4.21
C LEU A 95 -11.24 -10.90 -3.06
N ARG A 96 -10.41 -11.93 -2.84
CA ARG A 96 -10.60 -12.86 -1.71
C ARG A 96 -10.57 -12.17 -0.36
N TYR A 97 -9.80 -11.11 -0.23
CA TYR A 97 -9.60 -10.38 1.01
C TYR A 97 -10.34 -9.04 1.11
N GLN A 98 -11.17 -8.68 0.14
CA GLN A 98 -11.82 -7.37 0.04
C GLN A 98 -12.72 -6.99 1.23
N HIS A 99 -13.16 -7.98 2.01
CA HIS A 99 -13.99 -7.78 3.21
C HIS A 99 -13.24 -8.10 4.51
N HIS A 100 -11.90 -8.18 4.46
CA HIS A 100 -11.13 -8.46 5.66
C HIS A 100 -11.29 -7.34 6.70
N PRO A 101 -11.50 -7.65 8.01
CA PRO A 101 -11.75 -6.65 9.06
C PRO A 101 -10.72 -5.53 9.13
N ALA A 102 -9.43 -5.84 8.90
CA ALA A 102 -8.37 -4.83 8.87
C ALA A 102 -8.62 -3.69 7.89
N LEU A 103 -9.37 -3.91 6.79
CA LEU A 103 -9.68 -2.89 5.81
C LEU A 103 -10.70 -1.89 6.37
N ALA A 104 -11.78 -2.38 6.96
CA ALA A 104 -12.80 -1.55 7.61
C ALA A 104 -12.19 -0.74 8.76
N GLU A 105 -11.34 -1.35 9.57
CA GLU A 105 -10.65 -0.72 10.69
C GLU A 105 -9.67 0.40 10.27
N ASN A 106 -9.21 0.38 9.03
CA ASN A 106 -8.34 1.39 8.43
C ASN A 106 -9.08 2.29 7.43
N ASN A 107 -10.42 2.24 7.37
CA ASN A 107 -11.25 2.96 6.39
C ASN A 107 -10.80 2.74 4.94
N ILE A 108 -10.37 1.54 4.59
CA ILE A 108 -9.93 1.16 3.25
C ILE A 108 -11.10 0.45 2.55
N SER A 109 -11.60 1.05 1.50
CA SER A 109 -12.61 0.43 0.64
C SER A 109 -12.04 -0.75 -0.14
N PRO A 110 -12.88 -1.69 -0.64
CA PRO A 110 -12.42 -2.78 -1.51
C PRO A 110 -11.62 -2.31 -2.74
N ARG A 111 -11.99 -1.17 -3.33
CA ARG A 111 -11.28 -0.57 -4.46
C ARG A 111 -9.89 -0.05 -4.04
N GLU A 112 -9.80 0.63 -2.90
CA GLU A 112 -8.52 1.11 -2.37
C GLU A 112 -7.60 -0.05 -1.98
N TRP A 113 -8.17 -1.12 -1.42
CA TRP A 113 -7.41 -2.33 -1.12
C TRP A 113 -6.83 -2.98 -2.36
N ALA A 114 -7.64 -3.19 -3.41
CA ALA A 114 -7.17 -3.77 -4.65
C ALA A 114 -6.05 -2.92 -5.28
N ALA A 115 -6.22 -1.60 -5.32
CA ALA A 115 -5.21 -0.68 -5.82
C ALA A 115 -3.93 -0.69 -4.96
N LEU A 116 -4.06 -0.75 -3.63
CA LEU A 116 -2.93 -0.80 -2.70
C LEU A 116 -2.13 -2.10 -2.87
N PHE A 117 -2.82 -3.24 -2.92
CA PHE A 117 -2.15 -4.53 -3.08
C PHE A 117 -1.50 -4.67 -4.46
N GLN A 118 -2.17 -4.23 -5.52
CA GLN A 118 -1.59 -4.20 -6.86
C GLN A 118 -0.35 -3.30 -6.94
N ALA A 119 -0.40 -2.11 -6.33
CA ALA A 119 0.74 -1.19 -6.26
C ALA A 119 1.92 -1.80 -5.49
N LEU A 120 1.65 -2.52 -4.40
CA LEU A 120 2.67 -3.25 -3.64
C LEU A 120 3.34 -4.31 -4.52
N VAL A 121 2.58 -5.21 -5.13
CA VAL A 121 3.13 -6.29 -5.97
C VAL A 121 3.93 -5.72 -7.16
N TRP A 122 3.44 -4.63 -7.76
CA TRP A 122 4.20 -3.91 -8.77
C TRP A 122 5.54 -3.39 -8.24
N GLN A 123 5.57 -2.80 -7.06
CA GLN A 123 6.80 -2.27 -6.45
C GLN A 123 7.77 -3.39 -6.08
N GLU A 124 7.27 -4.55 -5.62
CA GLU A 124 8.09 -5.67 -5.18
C GLU A 124 8.78 -6.39 -6.34
N SER A 125 8.04 -6.73 -7.38
CA SER A 125 8.54 -7.65 -8.43
C SER A 125 8.26 -7.21 -9.86
N ARG A 126 7.52 -6.14 -10.10
CA ARG A 126 6.96 -5.80 -11.42
C ARG A 126 6.13 -6.93 -12.01
N PHE A 127 5.39 -7.63 -11.17
CA PHE A 127 4.62 -8.84 -11.50
C PHE A 127 5.49 -9.99 -12.04
N ASN A 128 6.72 -10.12 -11.60
CA ASN A 128 7.57 -11.26 -11.94
C ASN A 128 7.48 -12.35 -10.86
N PRO A 129 6.85 -13.52 -11.15
CA PRO A 129 6.70 -14.61 -10.18
C PRO A 129 8.04 -15.28 -9.81
N ARG A 130 9.08 -15.09 -10.63
CA ARG A 130 10.41 -15.67 -10.43
C ARG A 130 11.42 -14.68 -9.85
N ALA A 131 10.96 -13.50 -9.43
CA ALA A 131 11.86 -12.51 -8.84
C ALA A 131 12.50 -13.04 -7.56
N VAL A 132 13.82 -12.86 -7.45
CA VAL A 132 14.57 -13.15 -6.23
C VAL A 132 15.47 -11.95 -5.95
N SER A 133 15.32 -11.35 -4.77
CA SER A 133 16.15 -10.21 -4.38
C SER A 133 17.53 -10.68 -3.88
N HIS A 134 18.49 -9.76 -3.83
CA HIS A 134 19.81 -10.03 -3.26
C HIS A 134 19.75 -10.42 -1.76
N LYS A 135 18.68 -10.05 -1.05
CA LYS A 135 18.41 -10.44 0.34
C LYS A 135 17.66 -11.78 0.46
N GLY A 136 17.33 -12.42 -0.66
CA GLY A 136 16.63 -13.72 -0.70
C GLY A 136 15.10 -13.62 -0.58
N ALA A 137 14.50 -12.45 -0.81
CA ALA A 137 13.06 -12.32 -0.94
C ALA A 137 12.59 -12.92 -2.29
N ILE A 138 11.43 -13.58 -2.32
CA ILE A 138 11.01 -14.47 -3.40
C ILE A 138 9.64 -14.07 -3.93
N GLY A 139 9.48 -14.13 -5.27
CA GLY A 139 8.23 -14.14 -5.98
C GLY A 139 7.54 -12.78 -6.12
N TYR A 140 6.26 -12.80 -6.46
CA TYR A 140 5.44 -11.63 -6.72
C TYR A 140 5.46 -10.60 -5.59
N ALA A 141 5.24 -11.07 -4.36
CA ALA A 141 5.14 -10.23 -3.15
C ALA A 141 6.46 -10.16 -2.37
N GLN A 142 7.57 -10.67 -2.92
CA GLN A 142 8.92 -10.64 -2.34
C GLN A 142 8.93 -11.10 -0.87
N LEU A 143 8.34 -12.26 -0.60
CA LEU A 143 8.35 -12.82 0.74
C LEU A 143 9.72 -13.36 1.12
N MET A 144 10.22 -12.95 2.28
CA MET A 144 11.37 -13.59 2.90
C MET A 144 11.02 -15.02 3.31
N PRO A 145 11.92 -16.01 3.17
CA PRO A 145 11.65 -17.40 3.51
C PRO A 145 11.11 -17.59 4.95
N GLY A 146 11.65 -16.82 5.90
CA GLY A 146 11.18 -16.85 7.29
C GLY A 146 9.75 -16.31 7.46
N THR A 147 9.36 -15.33 6.67
CA THR A 147 7.98 -14.80 6.65
C THR A 147 7.04 -15.80 6.00
N ALA A 148 7.42 -16.38 4.86
CA ALA A 148 6.65 -17.40 4.17
C ALA A 148 6.39 -18.64 5.08
N ALA A 149 7.41 -19.10 5.81
CA ALA A 149 7.29 -20.21 6.76
C ALA A 149 6.29 -19.90 7.89
N LYS A 150 6.33 -18.69 8.47
CA LYS A 150 5.38 -18.26 9.51
C LYS A 150 3.94 -18.16 8.99
N LEU A 151 3.77 -17.82 7.72
CA LEU A 151 2.46 -17.75 7.06
C LEU A 151 1.97 -19.12 6.57
N GLY A 152 2.82 -20.15 6.57
CA GLY A 152 2.49 -21.49 6.09
C GLY A 152 2.32 -21.54 4.56
N VAL A 153 3.07 -20.73 3.80
CA VAL A 153 3.01 -20.66 2.34
C VAL A 153 4.33 -21.07 1.70
N ASN A 154 4.26 -21.68 0.49
CA ASN A 154 5.42 -21.90 -0.34
C ASN A 154 5.70 -20.60 -1.15
N PRO A 155 6.81 -19.87 -0.90
CA PRO A 155 7.09 -18.64 -1.60
C PRO A 155 7.44 -18.82 -3.09
N HIS A 156 7.77 -20.04 -3.51
CA HIS A 156 8.03 -20.37 -4.92
C HIS A 156 6.76 -20.70 -5.71
N ASP A 157 5.64 -20.94 -5.05
CA ASP A 157 4.33 -21.06 -5.69
C ASP A 157 3.76 -19.65 -5.89
N PRO A 158 3.48 -19.22 -7.14
CA PRO A 158 3.04 -17.86 -7.41
C PRO A 158 1.77 -17.45 -6.67
N MET A 159 0.78 -18.36 -6.59
CA MET A 159 -0.49 -18.06 -5.95
C MET A 159 -0.39 -18.04 -4.42
N GLN A 160 0.37 -18.97 -3.83
CA GLN A 160 0.64 -18.96 -2.40
C GLN A 160 1.51 -17.76 -1.99
N ASN A 161 2.41 -17.32 -2.87
CA ASN A 161 3.21 -16.12 -2.64
C ASN A 161 2.35 -14.86 -2.58
N LEU A 162 1.43 -14.67 -3.53
CA LEU A 162 0.46 -13.56 -3.50
C LEU A 162 -0.45 -13.63 -2.29
N ASP A 163 -1.00 -14.82 -1.98
CA ASP A 163 -1.83 -15.04 -0.80
C ASP A 163 -1.09 -14.66 0.50
N GLY A 164 0.13 -15.15 0.65
CA GLY A 164 1.00 -14.79 1.77
C GLY A 164 1.30 -13.30 1.85
N GLY A 165 1.57 -12.66 0.71
CA GLY A 165 1.78 -11.21 0.63
C GLY A 165 0.58 -10.40 1.08
N ALA A 166 -0.63 -10.77 0.62
CA ALA A 166 -1.87 -10.14 1.03
C ALA A 166 -2.10 -10.28 2.54
N ARG A 167 -1.97 -11.50 3.08
CA ARG A 167 -2.11 -11.78 4.52
C ARG A 167 -1.07 -11.03 5.34
N TYR A 168 0.16 -10.93 4.87
CA TYR A 168 1.21 -10.18 5.57
C TYR A 168 0.91 -8.68 5.61
N LEU A 169 0.46 -8.09 4.51
CA LEU A 169 0.07 -6.67 4.48
C LEU A 169 -1.15 -6.40 5.39
N LEU A 170 -2.16 -7.27 5.36
CA LEU A 170 -3.34 -7.17 6.24
C LEU A 170 -2.96 -7.26 7.71
N LEU A 171 -2.01 -8.14 8.06
CA LEU A 171 -1.47 -8.23 9.42
C LEU A 171 -0.81 -6.90 9.83
N GLN A 172 -0.01 -6.29 8.95
CA GLN A 172 0.61 -5.00 9.25
C GLN A 172 -0.44 -3.88 9.41
N LEU A 173 -1.51 -3.89 8.58
CA LEU A 173 -2.64 -2.95 8.73
C LEU A 173 -3.34 -3.11 10.08
N GLN A 174 -3.54 -4.34 10.56
CA GLN A 174 -4.11 -4.60 11.90
C GLN A 174 -3.23 -4.07 13.02
N VAL A 175 -1.91 -4.27 12.93
CA VAL A 175 -0.96 -3.88 13.96
C VAL A 175 -0.79 -2.37 14.02
N PHE A 176 -0.54 -1.74 12.89
CA PHE A 176 -0.13 -0.33 12.85
C PHE A 176 -1.27 0.64 12.59
N ARG A 177 -2.45 0.19 12.21
CA ARG A 177 -3.65 1.02 11.95
C ARG A 177 -3.37 2.21 11.01
N SER A 178 -2.44 2.05 10.08
CA SER A 178 -2.01 3.08 9.12
C SER A 178 -1.44 2.40 7.88
N PRO A 179 -1.99 2.65 6.69
CA PRO A 179 -1.45 2.14 5.43
C PRO A 179 0.02 2.53 5.21
N LEU A 180 0.40 3.75 5.60
CA LEU A 180 1.77 4.23 5.52
C LEU A 180 2.71 3.39 6.39
N LEU A 181 2.34 3.15 7.65
CA LEU A 181 3.15 2.36 8.60
C LEU A 181 3.13 0.88 8.25
N ALA A 182 2.01 0.36 7.74
CA ALA A 182 1.91 -1.02 7.27
C ALA A 182 2.85 -1.29 6.10
N LEU A 183 2.95 -0.38 5.14
CA LEU A 183 3.92 -0.47 4.05
C LEU A 183 5.37 -0.37 4.53
N ALA A 184 5.64 0.52 5.48
CA ALA A 184 6.97 0.62 6.09
C ALA A 184 7.35 -0.67 6.82
N ALA A 185 6.40 -1.29 7.54
CA ALA A 185 6.59 -2.57 8.23
C ALA A 185 6.74 -3.74 7.26
N TYR A 186 6.04 -3.69 6.13
CA TYR A 186 6.19 -4.70 5.06
C TYR A 186 7.62 -4.72 4.54
N ASN A 187 8.19 -3.55 4.24
CA ASN A 187 9.53 -3.41 3.66
C ASN A 187 10.66 -3.55 4.70
N ALA A 188 10.57 -2.82 5.82
CA ALA A 188 11.65 -2.76 6.82
C ALA A 188 11.49 -3.76 7.98
N GLY A 189 10.34 -4.44 8.05
CA GLY A 189 9.95 -5.27 9.19
C GLY A 189 9.26 -4.47 10.30
N PRO A 190 8.27 -5.08 11.02
CA PRO A 190 7.51 -4.41 12.07
C PRO A 190 8.36 -3.89 13.22
N GLY A 191 9.40 -4.63 13.62
CA GLY A 191 10.30 -4.20 14.70
C GLY A 191 11.08 -2.91 14.41
N ALA A 192 11.29 -2.57 13.12
CA ALA A 192 11.88 -1.29 12.76
C ALA A 192 10.86 -0.14 12.97
N VAL A 193 9.62 -0.34 12.55
CA VAL A 193 8.55 0.65 12.72
C VAL A 193 8.27 0.90 14.21
N GLU A 194 8.23 -0.15 15.02
CA GLU A 194 8.08 -0.06 16.47
C GLU A 194 9.22 0.71 17.13
N ARG A 195 10.47 0.37 16.79
CA ARG A 195 11.67 1.03 17.33
C ARG A 195 11.66 2.52 17.06
N TYR A 196 11.33 2.92 15.84
CA TYR A 196 11.32 4.33 15.43
C TYR A 196 9.98 5.04 15.68
N ARG A 197 8.96 4.31 16.16
CA ARG A 197 7.59 4.81 16.37
C ARG A 197 7.05 5.56 15.14
N GLY A 198 7.35 5.03 13.95
CA GLY A 198 7.04 5.66 12.67
C GLY A 198 7.80 5.02 11.52
N VAL A 199 7.78 5.67 10.37
CA VAL A 199 8.57 5.21 9.21
C VAL A 199 10.06 5.30 9.55
N PRO A 200 10.79 4.16 9.51
CA PRO A 200 12.22 4.16 9.82
C PRO A 200 13.01 5.13 8.93
N PRO A 201 14.12 5.73 9.44
CA PRO A 201 14.93 6.68 8.68
C PRO A 201 15.80 5.99 7.61
N TYR A 202 15.34 4.92 7.03
CA TYR A 202 15.98 4.20 5.94
C TYR A 202 15.52 4.79 4.60
N GLY A 203 16.45 5.25 3.75
CA GLY A 203 16.15 5.82 2.44
C GLY A 203 15.32 4.85 1.59
N GLU A 204 15.71 3.57 1.54
CA GLU A 204 15.00 2.51 0.83
C GLU A 204 13.51 2.42 1.25
N THR A 205 13.25 2.40 2.57
CA THR A 205 11.89 2.25 3.09
C THR A 205 11.03 3.48 2.82
N ARG A 206 11.58 4.68 2.96
CA ARG A 206 10.85 5.93 2.66
C ARG A 206 10.46 6.01 1.20
N ASP A 207 11.41 5.74 0.30
CA ASP A 207 11.16 5.70 -1.13
C ASP A 207 10.16 4.62 -1.52
N TYR A 208 10.24 3.44 -0.88
CA TYR A 208 9.31 2.34 -1.08
C TYR A 208 7.87 2.77 -0.76
N VAL A 209 7.65 3.32 0.43
CA VAL A 209 6.33 3.78 0.85
C VAL A 209 5.76 4.82 -0.11
N LEU A 210 6.57 5.82 -0.48
CA LEU A 210 6.14 6.87 -1.42
C LEU A 210 5.78 6.31 -2.79
N ARG A 211 6.57 5.37 -3.33
CA ARG A 211 6.30 4.75 -4.63
C ARG A 211 5.04 3.91 -4.63
N VAL A 212 4.81 3.10 -3.58
CA VAL A 212 3.59 2.29 -3.47
C VAL A 212 2.35 3.17 -3.37
N LEU A 213 2.36 4.20 -2.51
CA LEU A 213 1.23 5.11 -2.36
C LEU A 213 0.97 5.93 -3.63
N ALA A 214 2.01 6.39 -4.32
CA ALA A 214 1.86 7.11 -5.59
C ALA A 214 1.25 6.21 -6.68
N GLU A 215 1.66 4.95 -6.76
CA GLU A 215 1.11 3.99 -7.72
C GLU A 215 -0.34 3.62 -7.38
N ARG A 216 -0.66 3.38 -6.10
CA ARG A 216 -2.05 3.23 -5.64
C ARG A 216 -2.92 4.41 -6.09
N ASP A 217 -2.46 5.63 -5.84
CA ASP A 217 -3.21 6.85 -6.20
C ASP A 217 -3.37 6.99 -7.73
N ARG A 218 -2.37 6.55 -8.50
CA ARG A 218 -2.46 6.49 -9.96
C ARG A 218 -3.56 5.51 -10.40
N LEU A 219 -3.60 4.32 -9.81
CA LEU A 219 -4.60 3.29 -10.10
C LEU A 219 -6.02 3.75 -9.75
N LEU A 220 -6.18 4.52 -8.67
CA LEU A 220 -7.49 5.03 -8.25
C LEU A 220 -8.03 6.17 -9.11
N ARG A 221 -7.18 6.88 -9.86
CA ARG A 221 -7.59 7.95 -10.76
C ARG A 221 -8.07 7.46 -12.13
N ASN A 222 -7.71 6.25 -12.50
CA ASN A 222 -8.08 5.60 -13.74
C ASN A 222 -9.31 4.73 -13.56
#